data_692666f0b316cdb510a9cff2a58ee675
#
_entry.id   692666f0b316cdb510a9cff2a58ee675
#
_cell.length_a   1.000
_cell.length_b   1.000
_cell.length_c   1.000
_cell.angle_alpha   90.00
_cell.angle_beta   90.00
_cell.angle_gamma   90.00
#
_symmetry.space_group_name_H-M   'P 1'
#
loop_
_entity.id
_entity.type
_entity.pdbx_description
1 polymer ?
#
loop_
_entity_poly.entity_id
_entity_poly.type
_entity_poly.pdbx_seq_one_letter_code
_entity_poly.pdbx_strand_id
1 'polypeptide(L)'
;MKNIIDVELRTRTVDFSQCKTDLLVIGQFSDVERLDRLTRELDSKLDGAIERLIKLGDFKAKEGTNAVVYGNGRIEAERVLLVGLGEKKKSPAELGEPRFTRGPLDTVRKAAANAAKKAVEMKMGSVSLALHKAFGGQFDLSAMGRAMAEGTYFGSYRYDEFVTDSEDGRLDRLKVEVIDSDSAKTEKLNRGVSRGVIIGKAQSYARTLTNRPANVINPAGLAAAAKELARDYERLSCTVLDEKQMAAKGMGGVLAVGSGSQNKPRFIVLKYNPPNKTASKWPTVALVGKAITFDSGGISIKPAEKMEEMKLDKTGGIAVLGTMKAVAELQLPLNVLGIIPAAENLPSGSSYRPGDIITTFSGKTVEVQNTDAEGRMILCDGLSYAVKQNCNIIIDIATLTGACRVALGKYMAGLMGNDDKLIKQLQTAAEDSGEKVWPMPSGDEYAQEMKSKIADLKNIGSKWGGACTGAAFLRQFVGDAKWAHLDIAGVDVFDKATEFTAEGSSGFGVRLLTTYLMNLAES
;
A
#
# COMPACT_ATOMS: atom_id res chain seq x y z
N MET A 1 0.52 -0.06 -20.67
CA MET A 1 1.80 0.07 -19.94
C MET A 1 2.73 -1.02 -20.46
N LYS A 2 3.78 -0.66 -21.19
CA LYS A 2 4.82 -1.62 -21.58
C LYS A 2 5.58 -2.03 -20.32
N ASN A 3 5.98 -3.31 -20.25
CA ASN A 3 6.88 -3.84 -19.22
C ASN A 3 6.28 -4.24 -17.85
N ILE A 4 4.97 -4.36 -17.70
CA ILE A 4 4.35 -4.99 -16.54
C ILE A 4 4.02 -6.43 -16.90
N ILE A 5 4.34 -7.39 -16.01
CA ILE A 5 3.93 -8.78 -16.19
C ILE A 5 2.41 -8.86 -16.11
N ASP A 6 1.78 -9.41 -17.15
CA ASP A 6 0.34 -9.69 -17.14
C ASP A 6 0.08 -10.92 -16.26
N VAL A 7 -0.49 -10.70 -15.08
CA VAL A 7 -0.82 -11.75 -14.12
C VAL A 7 -2.29 -12.14 -14.26
N GLU A 8 -2.53 -13.35 -14.76
CA GLU A 8 -3.83 -13.98 -14.77
C GLU A 8 -3.94 -14.93 -13.58
N LEU A 9 -4.78 -14.60 -12.59
CA LEU A 9 -4.93 -15.39 -11.37
C LEU A 9 -6.37 -15.82 -11.18
N ARG A 10 -6.59 -17.15 -10.99
CA ARG A 10 -7.88 -17.78 -10.76
C ARG A 10 -7.78 -18.95 -9.80
N THR A 11 -8.92 -19.57 -9.46
CA THR A 11 -8.96 -20.84 -8.73
C THR A 11 -9.31 -22.00 -9.66
N ARG A 12 -8.87 -23.20 -9.29
CA ARG A 12 -9.20 -24.43 -10.02
C ARG A 12 -9.36 -25.62 -9.08
N THR A 13 -10.40 -26.42 -9.30
CA THR A 13 -10.57 -27.73 -8.64
C THR A 13 -9.83 -28.78 -9.44
N VAL A 14 -8.80 -29.39 -8.85
CA VAL A 14 -7.98 -30.40 -9.51
C VAL A 14 -7.23 -31.22 -8.45
N ASP A 15 -6.98 -32.52 -8.71
CA ASP A 15 -6.04 -33.30 -7.93
C ASP A 15 -4.62 -32.76 -8.09
N PHE A 16 -3.90 -32.62 -6.99
CA PHE A 16 -2.58 -31.99 -6.97
C PHE A 16 -1.56 -32.70 -7.85
N SER A 17 -1.63 -34.05 -7.92
CA SER A 17 -0.73 -34.85 -8.76
C SER A 17 -1.09 -34.82 -10.25
N GLN A 18 -2.32 -34.44 -10.58
CA GLN A 18 -2.84 -34.30 -11.94
C GLN A 18 -2.84 -32.83 -12.43
N CYS A 19 -2.25 -31.94 -11.63
CA CYS A 19 -2.18 -30.52 -11.97
C CYS A 19 -1.07 -30.26 -12.98
N LYS A 20 -1.43 -30.08 -14.25
CA LYS A 20 -0.48 -29.71 -15.31
C LYS A 20 -0.10 -28.25 -15.16
N THR A 21 1.16 -28.00 -14.78
CA THR A 21 1.72 -26.67 -14.52
C THR A 21 3.26 -26.72 -14.60
N ASP A 22 3.91 -25.60 -14.91
CA ASP A 22 5.38 -25.53 -14.87
C ASP A 22 5.90 -25.61 -13.43
N LEU A 23 5.12 -25.08 -12.46
CA LEU A 23 5.53 -24.99 -11.07
C LEU A 23 4.33 -25.22 -10.11
N LEU A 24 4.33 -26.32 -9.40
CA LEU A 24 3.41 -26.59 -8.28
C LEU A 24 4.05 -26.11 -6.97
N VAL A 25 3.38 -25.23 -6.23
CA VAL A 25 3.92 -24.59 -5.03
C VAL A 25 3.25 -25.14 -3.78
N ILE A 26 4.07 -25.63 -2.84
CA ILE A 26 3.65 -26.09 -1.52
C ILE A 26 4.49 -25.40 -0.44
N GLY A 27 3.93 -25.24 0.75
CA GLY A 27 4.60 -24.61 1.88
C GLY A 27 5.07 -25.63 2.91
N GLN A 28 6.20 -25.36 3.57
CA GLN A 28 6.73 -26.19 4.66
C GLN A 28 7.16 -25.30 5.83
N PHE A 29 6.74 -25.63 7.06
CA PHE A 29 7.25 -25.00 8.29
C PHE A 29 8.57 -25.62 8.74
N SER A 30 9.46 -24.81 9.31
CA SER A 30 10.81 -25.24 9.73
C SER A 30 10.82 -26.04 11.05
N ASP A 31 9.82 -25.86 11.90
CA ASP A 31 9.66 -26.49 13.20
C ASP A 31 8.65 -27.66 13.20
N VAL A 32 8.18 -28.09 12.02
CA VAL A 32 7.28 -29.21 11.85
C VAL A 32 8.04 -30.40 11.27
N GLU A 33 8.33 -31.40 12.11
CA GLU A 33 9.09 -32.59 11.72
C GLU A 33 8.36 -33.48 10.70
N ARG A 34 7.02 -33.49 10.73
CA ARG A 34 6.21 -34.33 9.84
C ARG A 34 5.66 -33.49 8.68
N LEU A 35 5.90 -33.95 7.48
CA LEU A 35 5.28 -33.39 6.27
C LEU A 35 3.75 -33.41 6.42
N ASP A 36 3.07 -32.35 5.96
CA ASP A 36 1.61 -32.34 5.86
C ASP A 36 1.12 -33.44 4.91
N ARG A 37 -0.21 -33.68 4.90
CA ARG A 37 -0.79 -34.77 4.11
C ARG A 37 -0.46 -34.64 2.62
N LEU A 38 -0.64 -33.46 2.04
CA LEU A 38 -0.39 -33.23 0.62
C LEU A 38 1.09 -33.42 0.28
N THR A 39 1.99 -32.85 1.08
CA THR A 39 3.42 -32.97 0.88
C THR A 39 3.87 -34.42 0.93
N ARG A 40 3.33 -35.25 1.85
CA ARG A 40 3.63 -36.70 1.90
C ARG A 40 3.12 -37.45 0.68
N GLU A 41 1.90 -37.14 0.20
CA GLU A 41 1.34 -37.75 -1.00
C GLU A 41 2.20 -37.46 -2.24
N LEU A 42 2.66 -36.22 -2.38
CA LEU A 42 3.58 -35.83 -3.46
C LEU A 42 4.96 -36.47 -3.30
N ASP A 43 5.51 -36.49 -2.08
CA ASP A 43 6.80 -37.09 -1.78
C ASP A 43 6.84 -38.58 -2.13
N SER A 44 5.77 -39.32 -1.77
CA SER A 44 5.64 -40.73 -2.13
C SER A 44 5.66 -40.96 -3.65
N LYS A 45 5.04 -40.08 -4.45
CA LYS A 45 5.08 -40.15 -5.90
C LYS A 45 6.43 -39.77 -6.48
N LEU A 46 7.20 -38.94 -5.76
CA LEU A 46 8.52 -38.45 -6.14
C LEU A 46 9.68 -39.27 -5.53
N ASP A 47 9.42 -40.50 -5.10
CA ASP A 47 10.37 -41.44 -4.49
C ASP A 47 11.14 -40.84 -3.29
N GLY A 48 10.47 -40.07 -2.43
CA GLY A 48 11.08 -39.52 -1.23
C GLY A 48 12.03 -38.35 -1.49
N ALA A 49 11.93 -37.69 -2.65
CA ALA A 49 12.83 -36.62 -3.03
C ALA A 49 12.70 -35.38 -2.12
N ILE A 50 11.47 -35.07 -1.67
CA ILE A 50 11.21 -33.93 -0.77
C ILE A 50 11.81 -34.20 0.60
N GLU A 51 11.51 -35.37 1.18
CA GLU A 51 12.02 -35.76 2.50
C GLU A 51 13.56 -35.85 2.50
N ARG A 52 14.13 -36.39 1.41
CA ARG A 52 15.60 -36.47 1.24
C ARG A 52 16.25 -35.10 1.24
N LEU A 53 15.68 -34.13 0.53
CA LEU A 53 16.18 -32.75 0.44
C LEU A 53 16.16 -32.07 1.82
N ILE A 54 15.12 -32.30 2.63
CA ILE A 54 15.01 -31.80 4.00
C ILE A 54 16.04 -32.50 4.92
N LYS A 55 16.18 -33.84 4.84
CA LYS A 55 17.13 -34.62 5.66
C LYS A 55 18.59 -34.28 5.38
N LEU A 56 18.94 -33.97 4.12
CA LEU A 56 20.28 -33.51 3.74
C LEU A 56 20.57 -32.08 4.23
N GLY A 57 19.55 -31.34 4.65
CA GLY A 57 19.69 -29.95 5.09
C GLY A 57 19.80 -28.92 3.97
N ASP A 58 19.57 -29.33 2.72
CA ASP A 58 19.55 -28.45 1.56
C ASP A 58 18.33 -27.50 1.59
N PHE A 59 17.26 -27.91 2.25
CA PHE A 59 16.08 -27.08 2.51
C PHE A 59 15.70 -27.12 3.98
N LYS A 60 15.87 -26.00 4.67
CA LYS A 60 15.59 -25.83 6.12
C LYS A 60 14.25 -25.12 6.38
N ALA A 61 13.46 -24.90 5.37
CA ALA A 61 12.15 -24.25 5.42
C ALA A 61 12.10 -22.89 6.16
N LYS A 62 13.22 -22.17 6.24
CA LYS A 62 13.25 -20.81 6.80
C LYS A 62 12.42 -19.87 5.93
N GLU A 63 11.75 -18.88 6.56
CA GLU A 63 10.98 -17.87 5.84
C GLU A 63 11.83 -17.22 4.71
N GLY A 64 11.27 -17.14 3.51
CA GLY A 64 11.93 -16.58 2.33
C GLY A 64 12.80 -17.58 1.54
N THR A 65 13.11 -18.76 2.08
CA THR A 65 13.84 -19.79 1.33
C THR A 65 12.92 -20.62 0.43
N ASN A 66 13.48 -21.19 -0.62
CA ASN A 66 12.77 -22.12 -1.48
C ASN A 66 13.71 -23.20 -2.03
N ALA A 67 13.13 -24.31 -2.48
CA ALA A 67 13.83 -25.38 -3.16
C ALA A 67 12.96 -26.00 -4.25
N VAL A 68 13.57 -26.47 -5.33
CA VAL A 68 12.89 -27.06 -6.48
C VAL A 68 13.13 -28.56 -6.53
N VAL A 69 12.06 -29.34 -6.66
CA VAL A 69 12.10 -30.78 -6.96
C VAL A 69 11.47 -30.99 -8.33
N TYR A 70 12.10 -31.78 -9.19
CA TYR A 70 11.60 -32.07 -10.53
C TYR A 70 10.56 -33.18 -10.51
N GLY A 71 9.49 -33.03 -11.29
CA GLY A 71 8.38 -34.00 -11.39
C GLY A 71 8.78 -35.30 -12.10
N ASN A 72 9.73 -35.24 -13.01
CA ASN A 72 10.29 -36.38 -13.76
C ASN A 72 9.24 -37.31 -14.39
N GLY A 73 8.08 -36.75 -14.82
CA GLY A 73 6.96 -37.51 -15.39
C GLY A 73 6.18 -38.36 -14.40
N ARG A 74 6.45 -38.27 -13.09
CA ARG A 74 5.72 -39.02 -12.04
C ARG A 74 4.48 -38.27 -11.52
N ILE A 75 4.45 -36.98 -11.76
CA ILE A 75 3.30 -36.08 -11.57
C ILE A 75 3.20 -35.18 -12.80
N GLU A 76 2.02 -34.61 -13.05
CA GLU A 76 1.78 -33.73 -14.21
C GLU A 76 2.48 -32.37 -14.11
N ALA A 77 2.87 -31.94 -12.91
CA ALA A 77 3.66 -30.74 -12.71
C ALA A 77 5.13 -31.00 -13.09
N GLU A 78 5.71 -30.12 -13.92
CA GLU A 78 7.11 -30.19 -14.30
C GLU A 78 8.05 -30.10 -13.09
N ARG A 79 7.70 -29.24 -12.13
CA ARG A 79 8.46 -28.96 -10.91
C ARG A 79 7.55 -28.74 -9.71
N VAL A 80 8.04 -29.09 -8.53
CA VAL A 80 7.46 -28.71 -7.24
C VAL A 80 8.38 -27.69 -6.58
N LEU A 81 7.85 -26.53 -6.23
CA LEU A 81 8.54 -25.51 -5.44
C LEU A 81 8.13 -25.65 -3.97
N LEU A 82 9.08 -26.02 -3.13
CA LEU A 82 8.95 -25.97 -1.69
C LEU A 82 9.25 -24.54 -1.24
N VAL A 83 8.31 -23.89 -0.55
CA VAL A 83 8.51 -22.56 0.02
C VAL A 83 8.60 -22.67 1.53
N GLY A 84 9.68 -22.10 2.09
CA GLY A 84 9.90 -22.03 3.53
C GLY A 84 8.95 -21.01 4.17
N LEU A 85 8.17 -21.51 5.14
CA LEU A 85 7.20 -20.72 5.91
C LEU A 85 7.79 -20.18 7.22
N GLY A 86 9.04 -20.57 7.54
CA GLY A 86 9.65 -20.32 8.85
C GLY A 86 9.03 -21.18 9.96
N GLU A 87 9.20 -20.76 11.20
CA GLU A 87 8.57 -21.42 12.33
C GLU A 87 7.06 -21.18 12.32
N LYS A 88 6.28 -22.17 12.76
CA LYS A 88 4.84 -22.07 12.97
C LYS A 88 4.60 -21.14 14.15
N LYS A 89 4.60 -19.84 13.84
CA LYS A 89 4.54 -18.77 14.84
C LYS A 89 3.31 -18.92 15.71
N LYS A 90 3.53 -18.78 17.01
CA LYS A 90 2.47 -18.52 17.97
C LYS A 90 1.76 -17.22 17.57
N SER A 91 0.49 -17.10 17.87
CA SER A 91 -0.24 -15.85 17.65
C SER A 91 0.45 -14.69 18.40
N PRO A 92 0.34 -13.44 17.95
CA PRO A 92 0.86 -12.30 18.70
C PRO A 92 0.39 -12.27 20.16
N ALA A 93 -0.85 -12.72 20.42
CA ALA A 93 -1.40 -12.83 21.77
C ALA A 93 -0.63 -13.85 22.64
N GLU A 94 -0.20 -14.99 22.07
CA GLU A 94 0.60 -16.00 22.76
C GLU A 94 2.05 -15.54 23.01
N LEU A 95 2.53 -14.56 22.25
CA LEU A 95 3.85 -13.95 22.41
C LEU A 95 3.82 -12.71 23.30
N GLY A 96 2.64 -12.26 23.77
CA GLY A 96 2.48 -10.99 24.49
C GLY A 96 2.75 -9.75 23.61
N GLU A 97 2.77 -9.92 22.29
CA GLU A 97 2.98 -8.82 21.34
C GLU A 97 1.64 -8.17 20.95
N PRO A 98 1.61 -6.87 20.68
CA PRO A 98 0.43 -6.22 20.12
C PRO A 98 0.03 -6.87 18.78
N ARG A 99 -1.25 -7.20 18.61
CA ARG A 99 -1.76 -7.92 17.42
C ARG A 99 -1.47 -7.22 16.11
N PHE A 100 -1.52 -5.88 16.09
CA PHE A 100 -1.30 -5.07 14.88
C PHE A 100 0.17 -5.01 14.41
N THR A 101 1.09 -5.69 15.08
CA THR A 101 2.50 -5.81 14.66
C THR A 101 2.76 -6.95 13.68
N ARG A 102 1.87 -7.95 13.64
CA ARG A 102 1.96 -9.11 12.73
C ARG A 102 0.59 -9.48 12.20
N GLY A 103 0.40 -9.35 10.90
CA GLY A 103 -0.80 -9.87 10.26
C GLY A 103 -0.82 -11.40 10.29
N PRO A 104 -1.94 -12.04 10.66
CA PRO A 104 -2.03 -13.50 10.77
C PRO A 104 -1.79 -14.22 9.45
N LEU A 105 -2.06 -13.57 8.31
CA LEU A 105 -1.89 -14.11 6.95
C LEU A 105 -0.61 -13.64 6.26
N ASP A 106 0.28 -12.92 6.97
CA ASP A 106 1.50 -12.35 6.38
C ASP A 106 2.43 -13.46 5.84
N THR A 107 2.53 -14.61 6.55
CA THR A 107 3.30 -15.77 6.08
C THR A 107 2.77 -16.32 4.76
N VAL A 108 1.43 -16.40 4.60
CA VAL A 108 0.81 -16.85 3.33
C VAL A 108 1.12 -15.86 2.20
N ARG A 109 1.01 -14.58 2.49
CA ARG A 109 1.28 -13.49 1.54
C ARG A 109 2.73 -13.50 1.07
N LYS A 110 3.68 -13.64 2.01
CA LYS A 110 5.11 -13.76 1.72
C LYS A 110 5.44 -15.02 0.93
N ALA A 111 4.86 -16.16 1.29
CA ALA A 111 5.09 -17.42 0.59
C ALA A 111 4.62 -17.33 -0.88
N ALA A 112 3.43 -16.75 -1.12
CA ALA A 112 2.93 -16.54 -2.48
C ALA A 112 3.80 -15.52 -3.26
N ALA A 113 4.30 -14.47 -2.59
CA ALA A 113 5.20 -13.51 -3.21
C ALA A 113 6.55 -14.12 -3.59
N ASN A 114 7.15 -14.93 -2.70
CA ASN A 114 8.38 -15.68 -2.99
C ASN A 114 8.19 -16.61 -4.18
N ALA A 115 7.08 -17.36 -4.21
CA ALA A 115 6.76 -18.28 -5.30
C ALA A 115 6.59 -17.54 -6.64
N ALA A 116 5.86 -16.44 -6.66
CA ALA A 116 5.65 -15.64 -7.86
C ALA A 116 6.97 -15.03 -8.37
N LYS A 117 7.78 -14.48 -7.47
CA LYS A 117 9.10 -13.94 -7.80
C LYS A 117 10.00 -15.02 -8.38
N LYS A 118 10.04 -16.21 -7.74
CA LYS A 118 10.84 -17.34 -8.21
C LYS A 118 10.38 -17.84 -9.58
N ALA A 119 9.07 -17.90 -9.83
CA ALA A 119 8.52 -18.25 -11.13
C ALA A 119 8.98 -17.26 -12.23
N VAL A 120 8.96 -15.96 -11.94
CA VAL A 120 9.44 -14.92 -12.86
C VAL A 120 10.92 -15.08 -13.15
N GLU A 121 11.76 -15.28 -12.12
CA GLU A 121 13.19 -15.52 -12.25
C GLU A 121 13.50 -16.76 -13.11
N MET A 122 12.73 -17.83 -12.93
CA MET A 122 12.88 -19.09 -13.67
C MET A 122 12.17 -19.06 -15.03
N LYS A 123 11.53 -17.97 -15.42
CA LYS A 123 10.74 -17.81 -16.65
C LYS A 123 9.62 -18.85 -16.79
N MET A 124 8.97 -19.22 -15.67
CA MET A 124 7.86 -20.16 -15.62
C MET A 124 6.54 -19.44 -15.93
N GLY A 125 5.85 -19.85 -16.99
CA GLY A 125 4.61 -19.21 -17.45
C GLY A 125 3.36 -19.63 -16.67
N SER A 126 3.40 -20.77 -15.96
CA SER A 126 2.27 -21.31 -15.22
C SER A 126 2.66 -21.76 -13.81
N VAL A 127 1.87 -21.36 -12.80
CA VAL A 127 2.09 -21.65 -11.39
C VAL A 127 0.80 -22.10 -10.74
N SER A 128 0.85 -23.16 -9.94
CA SER A 128 -0.28 -23.63 -9.15
C SER A 128 0.06 -23.58 -7.66
N LEU A 129 -0.72 -22.80 -6.90
CA LEU A 129 -0.51 -22.56 -5.47
C LEU A 129 -1.40 -23.47 -4.62
N ALA A 130 -0.78 -24.28 -3.75
CA ALA A 130 -1.45 -25.12 -2.75
C ALA A 130 -1.02 -24.76 -1.31
N LEU A 131 -0.55 -23.52 -1.09
CA LEU A 131 0.04 -23.06 0.18
C LEU A 131 -0.88 -23.23 1.40
N HIS A 132 -2.20 -23.06 1.22
CA HIS A 132 -3.19 -23.21 2.30
C HIS A 132 -3.19 -24.60 2.96
N LYS A 133 -2.68 -25.63 2.28
CA LYS A 133 -2.62 -27.00 2.82
C LYS A 133 -1.67 -27.12 4.02
N ALA A 134 -0.58 -26.37 4.03
CA ALA A 134 0.39 -26.37 5.13
C ALA A 134 -0.20 -25.84 6.46
N PHE A 135 -1.29 -25.04 6.40
CA PHE A 135 -1.88 -24.39 7.58
C PHE A 135 -2.98 -25.20 8.28
N GLY A 136 -3.36 -26.37 7.76
CA GLY A 136 -4.24 -27.32 8.45
C GLY A 136 -5.59 -26.76 8.92
N GLY A 137 -6.18 -25.79 8.22
CA GLY A 137 -7.46 -25.17 8.60
C GLY A 137 -7.36 -24.08 9.67
N GLN A 138 -6.17 -23.61 9.97
CA GLN A 138 -5.91 -22.55 10.97
C GLN A 138 -6.58 -21.20 10.62
N PHE A 139 -6.76 -20.91 9.33
CA PHE A 139 -7.34 -19.66 8.84
C PHE A 139 -8.54 -19.90 7.93
N ASP A 140 -9.38 -18.88 7.81
CA ASP A 140 -10.45 -18.87 6.81
C ASP A 140 -9.88 -18.98 5.38
N LEU A 141 -10.48 -19.84 4.56
CA LEU A 141 -10.00 -20.10 3.20
C LEU A 141 -10.14 -18.87 2.28
N SER A 142 -11.16 -18.02 2.51
CA SER A 142 -11.31 -16.79 1.74
C SER A 142 -10.18 -15.81 2.10
N ALA A 143 -9.86 -15.65 3.38
CA ALA A 143 -8.74 -14.84 3.81
C ALA A 143 -7.40 -15.36 3.25
N MET A 144 -7.19 -16.68 3.22
CA MET A 144 -6.00 -17.29 2.61
C MET A 144 -5.94 -17.07 1.10
N GLY A 145 -7.07 -17.23 0.39
CA GLY A 145 -7.16 -16.95 -1.05
C GLY A 145 -6.79 -15.50 -1.38
N ARG A 146 -7.30 -14.56 -0.58
CA ARG A 146 -6.96 -13.13 -0.69
C ARG A 146 -5.46 -12.91 -0.47
N ALA A 147 -4.88 -13.46 0.58
CA ALA A 147 -3.47 -13.30 0.90
C ALA A 147 -2.55 -13.89 -0.19
N MET A 148 -2.91 -15.06 -0.76
CA MET A 148 -2.17 -15.65 -1.88
C MET A 148 -2.23 -14.76 -3.13
N ALA A 149 -3.38 -14.19 -3.47
CA ALA A 149 -3.52 -13.31 -4.61
C ALA A 149 -2.72 -12.01 -4.42
N GLU A 150 -2.87 -11.34 -3.27
CA GLU A 150 -2.10 -10.13 -2.93
C GLU A 150 -0.59 -10.39 -3.00
N GLY A 151 -0.12 -11.51 -2.43
CA GLY A 151 1.28 -11.92 -2.47
C GLY A 151 1.78 -12.16 -3.89
N THR A 152 0.98 -12.84 -4.72
CA THR A 152 1.33 -13.09 -6.13
C THR A 152 1.59 -11.79 -6.88
N TYR A 153 0.68 -10.81 -6.82
CA TYR A 153 0.88 -9.50 -7.46
C TYR A 153 2.07 -8.74 -6.89
N PHE A 154 2.31 -8.88 -5.59
CA PHE A 154 3.43 -8.21 -4.93
C PHE A 154 4.80 -8.77 -5.36
N GLY A 155 4.93 -10.09 -5.44
CA GLY A 155 6.18 -10.78 -5.81
C GLY A 155 6.47 -10.76 -7.30
N SER A 156 5.44 -10.77 -8.17
CA SER A 156 5.60 -10.68 -9.62
C SER A 156 5.81 -9.27 -10.13
N TYR A 157 5.66 -8.24 -9.27
CA TYR A 157 5.80 -6.85 -9.67
C TYR A 157 7.23 -6.52 -10.08
N ARG A 158 7.35 -5.79 -11.19
CA ARG A 158 8.60 -5.26 -11.73
C ARG A 158 8.36 -3.85 -12.25
N TYR A 159 9.36 -2.99 -12.11
CA TYR A 159 9.34 -1.64 -12.69
C TYR A 159 10.63 -1.41 -13.47
N ASP A 160 10.52 -1.38 -14.79
CA ASP A 160 11.60 -1.18 -15.74
C ASP A 160 11.08 -0.49 -17.01
N GLU A 161 10.07 0.36 -16.85
CA GLU A 161 9.32 1.04 -17.92
C GLU A 161 10.23 1.81 -18.90
N PHE A 162 11.36 2.32 -18.42
CA PHE A 162 12.30 3.14 -19.18
C PHE A 162 13.59 2.40 -19.56
N VAL A 163 13.67 1.10 -19.29
CA VAL A 163 14.80 0.27 -19.73
C VAL A 163 14.55 -0.13 -21.19
N THR A 164 15.48 0.26 -22.09
CA THR A 164 15.35 0.00 -23.54
C THR A 164 15.92 -1.35 -23.93
N ASP A 165 17.00 -1.79 -23.26
CA ASP A 165 17.60 -3.11 -23.48
C ASP A 165 16.94 -4.12 -22.56
N SER A 166 15.91 -4.79 -23.03
CA SER A 166 15.30 -5.90 -22.30
C SER A 166 16.09 -7.19 -22.57
N GLU A 167 16.34 -7.97 -21.51
CA GLU A 167 16.92 -9.31 -21.67
C GLU A 167 16.04 -10.19 -22.57
N ASP A 168 16.66 -10.93 -23.50
CA ASP A 168 15.97 -11.90 -24.33
C ASP A 168 15.30 -12.98 -23.47
N GLY A 169 14.04 -13.29 -23.80
CA GLY A 169 13.24 -14.31 -23.10
C GLY A 169 12.64 -13.87 -21.78
N ARG A 170 12.36 -12.58 -21.62
CA ARG A 170 11.62 -12.01 -20.49
C ARG A 170 10.19 -12.56 -20.40
N LEU A 171 9.75 -12.90 -19.18
CA LEU A 171 8.37 -13.33 -18.96
C LEU A 171 7.41 -12.14 -19.01
N ASP A 172 6.46 -12.15 -19.97
CA ASP A 172 5.45 -11.11 -20.12
C ASP A 172 4.10 -11.49 -19.52
N ARG A 173 3.85 -12.80 -19.35
CA ARG A 173 2.59 -13.32 -18.81
C ARG A 173 2.84 -14.42 -17.78
N LEU A 174 2.16 -14.32 -16.65
CA LEU A 174 2.19 -15.30 -15.57
C LEU A 174 0.76 -15.79 -15.29
N LYS A 175 0.48 -17.06 -15.56
CA LYS A 175 -0.78 -17.70 -15.20
C LYS A 175 -0.62 -18.34 -13.82
N VAL A 176 -1.49 -17.97 -12.88
CA VAL A 176 -1.47 -18.50 -11.52
C VAL A 176 -2.83 -19.12 -11.20
N GLU A 177 -2.82 -20.34 -10.68
CA GLU A 177 -4.02 -21.03 -10.21
C GLU A 177 -3.87 -21.33 -8.70
N VAL A 178 -4.81 -20.90 -7.88
CA VAL A 178 -4.95 -21.39 -6.50
C VAL A 178 -5.78 -22.66 -6.58
N ILE A 179 -5.22 -23.80 -6.20
CA ILE A 179 -5.82 -25.12 -6.45
C ILE A 179 -6.21 -25.83 -5.16
N ASP A 180 -7.33 -26.55 -5.19
CA ASP A 180 -7.72 -27.56 -4.21
C ASP A 180 -8.39 -28.73 -4.92
N SER A 181 -8.34 -29.94 -4.34
CA SER A 181 -9.06 -31.12 -4.84
C SER A 181 -10.55 -31.13 -4.47
N ASP A 182 -10.97 -30.30 -3.52
CA ASP A 182 -12.34 -30.15 -3.02
C ASP A 182 -12.98 -28.88 -3.61
N SER A 183 -14.08 -29.05 -4.35
CA SER A 183 -14.79 -27.96 -5.02
C SER A 183 -15.36 -26.93 -4.04
N ALA A 184 -15.87 -27.34 -2.87
CA ALA A 184 -16.40 -26.43 -1.87
C ALA A 184 -15.29 -25.57 -1.23
N LYS A 185 -14.09 -26.13 -1.06
CA LYS A 185 -12.92 -25.37 -0.63
C LYS A 185 -12.43 -24.42 -1.71
N THR A 186 -12.41 -24.87 -2.96
CA THR A 186 -12.06 -24.02 -4.12
C THR A 186 -12.99 -22.81 -4.22
N GLU A 187 -14.30 -22.99 -4.00
CA GLU A 187 -15.25 -21.88 -4.01
C GLU A 187 -14.97 -20.84 -2.90
N LYS A 188 -14.66 -21.31 -1.67
CA LYS A 188 -14.25 -20.41 -0.58
C LYS A 188 -12.97 -19.66 -0.90
N LEU A 189 -11.96 -20.35 -1.44
CA LEU A 189 -10.72 -19.71 -1.91
C LEU A 189 -11.01 -18.67 -2.99
N ASN A 190 -11.92 -18.96 -3.95
CA ASN A 190 -12.25 -18.07 -5.05
C ASN A 190 -12.82 -16.72 -4.59
N ARG A 191 -13.65 -16.71 -3.54
CA ARG A 191 -14.17 -15.45 -2.96
C ARG A 191 -13.04 -14.53 -2.51
N GLY A 192 -12.02 -15.10 -1.87
CA GLY A 192 -10.85 -14.35 -1.44
C GLY A 192 -9.93 -13.97 -2.59
N VAL A 193 -9.65 -14.90 -3.49
CA VAL A 193 -8.81 -14.67 -4.67
C VAL A 193 -9.35 -13.50 -5.50
N SER A 194 -10.65 -13.45 -5.76
CA SER A 194 -11.26 -12.37 -6.53
C SER A 194 -11.02 -10.99 -5.89
N ARG A 195 -11.20 -10.89 -4.57
CA ARG A 195 -10.90 -9.64 -3.81
C ARG A 195 -9.40 -9.31 -3.84
N GLY A 196 -8.55 -10.32 -3.63
CA GLY A 196 -7.09 -10.15 -3.62
C GLY A 196 -6.51 -9.74 -4.98
N VAL A 197 -7.09 -10.21 -6.09
CA VAL A 197 -6.74 -9.78 -7.46
C VAL A 197 -6.99 -8.28 -7.64
N ILE A 198 -8.16 -7.80 -7.22
CA ILE A 198 -8.51 -6.37 -7.32
C ILE A 198 -7.52 -5.52 -6.53
N ILE A 199 -7.27 -5.91 -5.26
CA ILE A 199 -6.36 -5.18 -4.38
C ILE A 199 -4.92 -5.24 -4.90
N GLY A 200 -4.45 -6.41 -5.35
CA GLY A 200 -3.11 -6.59 -5.90
C GLY A 200 -2.86 -5.77 -7.17
N LYS A 201 -3.83 -5.72 -8.08
CA LYS A 201 -3.80 -4.86 -9.27
C LYS A 201 -3.77 -3.37 -8.89
N ALA A 202 -4.58 -2.96 -7.91
CA ALA A 202 -4.62 -1.58 -7.44
C ALA A 202 -3.29 -1.17 -6.78
N GLN A 203 -2.67 -2.07 -5.99
CA GLN A 203 -1.35 -1.82 -5.39
C GLN A 203 -0.26 -1.76 -6.46
N SER A 204 -0.26 -2.65 -7.45
CA SER A 204 0.70 -2.62 -8.57
C SER A 204 0.58 -1.35 -9.40
N TYR A 205 -0.65 -0.88 -9.64
CA TYR A 205 -0.92 0.41 -10.28
C TYR A 205 -0.32 1.57 -9.48
N ALA A 206 -0.57 1.61 -8.18
CA ALA A 206 -0.01 2.63 -7.29
C ALA A 206 1.53 2.59 -7.28
N ARG A 207 2.15 1.41 -7.16
CA ARG A 207 3.60 1.23 -7.21
C ARG A 207 4.20 1.80 -8.50
N THR A 208 3.57 1.53 -9.64
CA THR A 208 4.04 2.01 -10.95
C THR A 208 3.99 3.53 -11.04
N LEU A 209 2.88 4.16 -10.65
CA LEU A 209 2.77 5.62 -10.66
C LEU A 209 3.76 6.28 -9.70
N THR A 210 3.98 5.68 -8.53
CA THR A 210 4.93 6.20 -7.54
C THR A 210 6.37 6.11 -8.04
N ASN A 211 6.75 4.98 -8.67
CA ASN A 211 8.11 4.77 -9.20
C ASN A 211 8.43 5.68 -10.40
N ARG A 212 7.43 6.11 -11.16
CA ARG A 212 7.64 7.04 -12.29
C ARG A 212 8.28 8.33 -11.83
N PRO A 213 9.29 8.85 -12.56
CA PRO A 213 9.99 10.07 -12.20
C PRO A 213 9.10 11.31 -12.31
N ALA A 214 9.52 12.41 -11.66
CA ALA A 214 8.73 13.63 -11.56
C ALA A 214 8.47 14.32 -12.91
N ASN A 215 9.37 14.18 -13.88
CA ASN A 215 9.14 14.68 -15.24
C ASN A 215 8.03 13.95 -16.00
N VAL A 216 7.60 12.77 -15.53
CA VAL A 216 6.47 11.99 -16.07
C VAL A 216 5.22 12.19 -15.20
N ILE A 217 5.38 12.06 -13.86
CA ILE A 217 4.28 12.26 -12.90
C ILE A 217 4.55 13.55 -12.09
N ASN A 218 4.39 14.68 -12.76
CA ASN A 218 4.23 16.00 -12.14
C ASN A 218 2.75 16.21 -11.74
N PRO A 219 2.34 17.33 -11.11
CA PRO A 219 0.96 17.53 -10.70
C PRO A 219 -0.07 17.39 -11.83
N ALA A 220 0.25 17.83 -13.05
CA ALA A 220 -0.62 17.66 -14.21
C ALA A 220 -0.69 16.21 -14.69
N GLY A 221 0.44 15.49 -14.69
CA GLY A 221 0.51 14.07 -15.02
C GLY A 221 -0.30 13.21 -14.02
N LEU A 222 -0.22 13.52 -12.73
CA LEU A 222 -1.03 12.86 -11.72
C LEU A 222 -2.53 13.14 -11.89
N ALA A 223 -2.89 14.39 -12.21
CA ALA A 223 -4.28 14.75 -12.51
C ALA A 223 -4.80 14.04 -13.78
N ALA A 224 -3.96 13.84 -14.78
CA ALA A 224 -4.30 13.06 -15.98
C ALA A 224 -4.55 11.60 -15.64
N ALA A 225 -3.69 10.96 -14.82
CA ALA A 225 -3.87 9.59 -14.35
C ALA A 225 -5.17 9.42 -13.54
N ALA A 226 -5.51 10.39 -12.69
CA ALA A 226 -6.76 10.38 -11.94
C ALA A 226 -8.01 10.51 -12.84
N LYS A 227 -7.95 11.35 -13.87
CA LYS A 227 -9.03 11.48 -14.87
C LYS A 227 -9.18 10.21 -15.72
N GLU A 228 -8.07 9.59 -16.11
CA GLU A 228 -8.06 8.32 -16.83
C GLU A 228 -8.72 7.23 -15.99
N LEU A 229 -8.30 7.08 -14.72
CA LEU A 229 -8.91 6.14 -13.79
C LEU A 229 -10.44 6.36 -13.66
N ALA A 230 -10.88 7.60 -13.55
CA ALA A 230 -12.31 7.88 -13.42
C ALA A 230 -13.14 7.53 -14.67
N ARG A 231 -12.53 7.48 -15.86
CA ARG A 231 -13.22 7.04 -17.09
C ARG A 231 -13.45 5.53 -17.13
N ASP A 232 -12.59 4.76 -16.46
CA ASP A 232 -12.67 3.30 -16.46
C ASP A 232 -13.81 2.78 -15.56
N TYR A 233 -14.34 3.62 -14.66
CA TYR A 233 -15.35 3.24 -13.68
C TYR A 233 -16.53 4.22 -13.65
N GLU A 234 -17.70 3.78 -14.11
CA GLU A 234 -18.95 4.59 -14.19
C GLU A 234 -19.30 5.31 -12.89
N ARG A 235 -18.98 4.70 -11.74
CA ARG A 235 -19.32 5.24 -10.41
C ARG A 235 -18.25 6.14 -9.81
N LEU A 236 -17.18 6.38 -10.54
CA LEU A 236 -16.07 7.22 -10.11
C LEU A 236 -16.02 8.49 -10.96
N SER A 237 -16.11 9.65 -10.33
CA SER A 237 -15.93 10.93 -10.98
C SER A 237 -14.66 11.63 -10.49
N CYS A 238 -14.05 12.43 -11.36
CA CYS A 238 -12.83 13.18 -11.05
C CYS A 238 -13.02 14.66 -11.38
N THR A 239 -12.80 15.51 -10.38
CA THR A 239 -12.71 16.97 -10.55
C THR A 239 -11.27 17.40 -10.25
N VAL A 240 -10.71 18.26 -11.09
CA VAL A 240 -9.36 18.81 -10.90
C VAL A 240 -9.46 20.32 -10.89
N LEU A 241 -9.03 20.94 -9.79
CA LEU A 241 -8.93 22.40 -9.68
C LEU A 241 -7.54 22.83 -10.13
N ASP A 242 -7.50 23.83 -10.98
CA ASP A 242 -6.28 24.55 -11.38
C ASP A 242 -5.93 25.67 -10.39
N GLU A 243 -4.84 26.39 -10.64
CA GLU A 243 -4.36 27.47 -9.76
C GLU A 243 -5.41 28.58 -9.56
N LYS A 244 -6.09 28.98 -10.65
CA LYS A 244 -7.11 30.04 -10.58
C LYS A 244 -8.30 29.63 -9.74
N GLN A 245 -8.74 28.38 -9.91
CA GLN A 245 -9.84 27.79 -9.15
C GLN A 245 -9.48 27.60 -7.67
N MET A 246 -8.23 27.18 -7.39
CA MET A 246 -7.71 27.07 -6.02
C MET A 246 -7.61 28.46 -5.36
N ALA A 247 -7.10 29.48 -6.07
CA ALA A 247 -7.02 30.84 -5.57
C ALA A 247 -8.40 31.43 -5.25
N ALA A 248 -9.37 31.25 -6.15
CA ALA A 248 -10.74 31.67 -5.92
C ALA A 248 -11.41 30.99 -4.71
N LYS A 249 -10.90 29.83 -4.28
CA LYS A 249 -11.37 29.10 -3.10
C LYS A 249 -10.55 29.40 -1.84
N GLY A 250 -9.42 30.12 -1.94
CA GLY A 250 -8.54 30.41 -0.81
C GLY A 250 -7.65 29.24 -0.39
N MET A 251 -7.27 28.34 -1.30
CA MET A 251 -6.37 27.19 -1.03
C MET A 251 -4.90 27.62 -1.01
N GLY A 252 -4.56 28.47 -0.04
CA GLY A 252 -3.24 29.11 0.03
C GLY A 252 -2.10 28.14 0.33
N GLY A 253 -2.36 27.03 1.07
CA GLY A 253 -1.34 26.04 1.39
C GLY A 253 -0.78 25.35 0.15
N VAL A 254 -1.67 24.84 -0.72
CA VAL A 254 -1.28 24.16 -1.97
C VAL A 254 -0.63 25.16 -2.94
N LEU A 255 -1.17 26.37 -3.05
CA LEU A 255 -0.66 27.40 -3.93
C LEU A 255 0.74 27.87 -3.51
N ALA A 256 0.98 28.07 -2.22
CA ALA A 256 2.27 28.50 -1.70
C ALA A 256 3.36 27.46 -2.00
N VAL A 257 3.13 26.18 -1.70
CA VAL A 257 4.09 25.10 -1.97
C VAL A 257 4.42 25.00 -3.46
N GLY A 258 3.40 25.03 -4.32
CA GLY A 258 3.58 24.90 -5.77
C GLY A 258 4.06 26.17 -6.48
N SER A 259 4.24 27.30 -5.78
CA SER A 259 4.54 28.61 -6.39
C SER A 259 5.89 28.65 -7.10
N GLY A 260 6.87 27.89 -6.60
CA GLY A 260 8.24 27.87 -7.13
C GLY A 260 8.42 27.05 -8.40
N SER A 261 7.48 26.16 -8.73
CA SER A 261 7.61 25.27 -9.88
C SER A 261 6.96 25.85 -11.15
N GLN A 262 7.53 25.47 -12.31
CA GLN A 262 6.87 25.64 -13.61
C GLN A 262 5.70 24.66 -13.76
N ASN A 263 5.78 23.47 -13.11
CA ASN A 263 4.71 22.49 -13.04
C ASN A 263 3.69 22.94 -11.99
N LYS A 264 2.67 23.65 -12.43
CA LYS A 264 1.69 24.26 -11.53
C LYS A 264 0.88 23.23 -10.73
N PRO A 265 0.55 23.54 -9.46
CA PRO A 265 -0.17 22.60 -8.59
C PRO A 265 -1.55 22.24 -9.12
N ARG A 266 -2.06 21.12 -8.69
CA ARG A 266 -3.42 20.61 -8.97
C ARG A 266 -4.07 20.12 -7.69
N PHE A 267 -5.36 20.38 -7.54
CA PHE A 267 -6.15 19.82 -6.46
C PHE A 267 -7.14 18.82 -7.05
N ILE A 268 -6.90 17.54 -6.80
CA ILE A 268 -7.62 16.43 -7.44
C ILE A 268 -8.63 15.87 -6.46
N VAL A 269 -9.89 15.78 -6.88
CA VAL A 269 -11.00 15.23 -6.09
C VAL A 269 -11.65 14.09 -6.86
N LEU A 270 -11.58 12.90 -6.30
CA LEU A 270 -12.24 11.69 -6.80
C LEU A 270 -13.45 11.39 -5.93
N LYS A 271 -14.62 11.25 -6.52
CA LYS A 271 -15.84 10.90 -5.79
C LYS A 271 -16.39 9.58 -6.30
N TYR A 272 -16.44 8.61 -5.40
CA TYR A 272 -17.08 7.32 -5.65
C TYR A 272 -18.50 7.32 -5.07
N ASN A 273 -19.47 6.96 -5.90
CA ASN A 273 -20.86 6.81 -5.52
C ASN A 273 -21.26 5.32 -5.57
N PRO A 274 -21.71 4.71 -4.47
CA PRO A 274 -22.01 3.28 -4.40
C PRO A 274 -23.22 2.88 -5.27
N PRO A 275 -23.33 1.57 -5.61
CA PRO A 275 -24.40 1.07 -6.50
C PRO A 275 -25.81 1.21 -5.95
N ASN A 276 -26.01 1.25 -4.64
CA ASN A 276 -27.32 1.25 -4.00
C ASN A 276 -27.65 2.57 -3.30
N LYS A 277 -28.94 3.00 -3.36
CA LYS A 277 -29.46 4.17 -2.63
C LYS A 277 -29.36 4.04 -1.09
N THR A 278 -29.03 2.86 -0.57
CA THR A 278 -28.78 2.62 0.87
C THR A 278 -27.50 3.27 1.40
N ALA A 279 -26.71 3.88 0.52
CA ALA A 279 -25.51 4.64 0.87
C ALA A 279 -25.74 5.77 1.90
N SER A 280 -26.97 6.28 2.03
CA SER A 280 -27.30 7.29 3.04
C SER A 280 -27.20 6.80 4.48
N LYS A 281 -27.08 5.48 4.69
CA LYS A 281 -26.91 4.87 6.03
C LYS A 281 -25.45 4.82 6.48
N TRP A 282 -24.49 4.96 5.56
CA TRP A 282 -23.07 4.86 5.84
C TRP A 282 -22.43 6.23 5.97
N PRO A 283 -21.42 6.39 6.83
CA PRO A 283 -20.66 7.62 6.90
C PRO A 283 -19.92 7.88 5.58
N THR A 284 -19.80 9.15 5.20
CA THR A 284 -18.91 9.53 4.10
C THR A 284 -17.47 9.51 4.61
N VAL A 285 -16.62 8.73 3.94
CA VAL A 285 -15.20 8.62 4.25
C VAL A 285 -14.38 9.44 3.26
N ALA A 286 -13.57 10.36 3.76
CA ALA A 286 -12.56 11.04 2.97
C ALA A 286 -11.19 10.40 3.18
N LEU A 287 -10.50 10.13 2.07
CA LEU A 287 -9.10 9.75 2.02
C LEU A 287 -8.31 10.94 1.46
N VAL A 288 -7.40 11.51 2.25
CA VAL A 288 -6.61 12.68 1.85
C VAL A 288 -5.14 12.25 1.72
N GLY A 289 -4.55 12.40 0.52
CA GLY A 289 -3.21 11.90 0.25
C GLY A 289 -2.23 13.00 -0.14
N LYS A 290 -1.10 13.12 0.56
CA LYS A 290 0.01 14.00 0.17
C LYS A 290 0.54 13.57 -1.20
N ALA A 291 0.61 14.53 -2.14
CA ALA A 291 1.18 14.28 -3.45
C ALA A 291 2.19 15.37 -3.84
N ILE A 292 3.32 15.41 -3.15
CA ILE A 292 4.47 16.19 -3.60
C ILE A 292 5.19 15.40 -4.68
N THR A 293 5.09 15.84 -5.92
CA THR A 293 5.59 15.07 -7.07
C THR A 293 7.11 15.07 -7.16
N PHE A 294 7.74 16.12 -6.63
CA PHE A 294 9.16 16.19 -6.29
C PHE A 294 9.38 17.18 -5.17
N ASP A 295 10.19 16.81 -4.19
CA ASP A 295 10.50 17.63 -3.03
C ASP A 295 12.00 17.94 -2.91
N SER A 296 12.38 19.17 -3.30
CA SER A 296 13.73 19.66 -3.06
C SER A 296 13.93 20.30 -1.69
N GLY A 297 12.85 20.43 -0.88
CA GLY A 297 12.79 21.26 0.31
C GLY A 297 12.42 22.72 0.04
N GLY A 298 12.39 23.15 -1.21
CA GLY A 298 12.18 24.55 -1.58
C GLY A 298 13.37 25.43 -1.19
N ILE A 299 13.11 26.63 -0.64
CA ILE A 299 14.18 27.55 -0.17
C ILE A 299 14.97 26.92 0.99
N SER A 300 14.33 26.14 1.86
CA SER A 300 14.99 25.31 2.89
C SER A 300 15.51 24.02 2.26
N ILE A 301 16.49 24.13 1.36
CA ILE A 301 16.91 23.07 0.44
C ILE A 301 17.49 21.85 1.15
N LYS A 302 17.10 20.66 0.68
CA LYS A 302 17.65 19.39 1.14
C LYS A 302 19.10 19.18 0.68
N PRO A 303 19.90 18.37 1.40
CA PRO A 303 21.16 17.87 0.88
C PRO A 303 20.97 17.13 -0.45
N ALA A 304 21.97 17.19 -1.35
CA ALA A 304 21.90 16.50 -2.65
C ALA A 304 21.85 14.97 -2.54
N GLU A 305 22.39 14.41 -1.44
CA GLU A 305 22.40 12.96 -1.19
C GLU A 305 20.97 12.41 -1.13
N LYS A 306 20.68 11.45 -2.02
CA LYS A 306 19.37 10.76 -2.16
C LYS A 306 18.20 11.70 -2.52
N MET A 307 18.47 12.89 -3.06
CA MET A 307 17.38 13.78 -3.47
C MET A 307 16.56 13.18 -4.62
N GLU A 308 17.13 12.28 -5.44
CA GLU A 308 16.42 11.52 -6.48
C GLU A 308 15.30 10.63 -5.93
N GLU A 309 15.40 10.21 -4.64
CA GLU A 309 14.34 9.46 -3.96
C GLU A 309 13.10 10.33 -3.70
N MET A 310 13.23 11.66 -3.70
CA MET A 310 12.13 12.60 -3.43
C MET A 310 11.04 12.61 -4.52
N LYS A 311 11.24 11.92 -5.64
CA LYS A 311 10.16 11.54 -6.56
C LYS A 311 9.08 10.67 -5.89
N LEU A 312 9.38 10.02 -4.76
CA LEU A 312 8.47 9.14 -4.01
C LEU A 312 7.56 9.92 -3.05
N ASP A 313 7.79 11.21 -2.86
CA ASP A 313 7.05 12.04 -1.87
C ASP A 313 5.57 12.32 -2.27
N LYS A 314 5.13 11.69 -3.35
CA LYS A 314 3.75 11.60 -3.82
C LYS A 314 3.04 10.30 -3.40
N THR A 315 3.71 9.40 -2.66
CA THR A 315 3.21 8.06 -2.33
C THR A 315 1.83 8.11 -1.64
N GLY A 316 1.62 9.06 -0.73
CA GLY A 316 0.33 9.20 -0.03
C GLY A 316 -0.84 9.46 -0.98
N GLY A 317 -0.70 10.41 -1.90
CA GLY A 317 -1.74 10.72 -2.89
C GLY A 317 -1.97 9.57 -3.88
N ILE A 318 -0.91 8.86 -4.25
CA ILE A 318 -1.03 7.71 -5.13
C ILE A 318 -1.65 6.51 -4.40
N ALA A 319 -1.40 6.33 -3.10
CA ALA A 319 -2.10 5.34 -2.29
C ALA A 319 -3.62 5.60 -2.25
N VAL A 320 -4.03 6.87 -2.14
CA VAL A 320 -5.44 7.25 -2.27
C VAL A 320 -5.97 6.88 -3.66
N LEU A 321 -5.24 7.21 -4.73
CA LEU A 321 -5.66 6.89 -6.11
C LEU A 321 -5.81 5.37 -6.32
N GLY A 322 -4.86 4.56 -5.82
CA GLY A 322 -4.93 3.10 -5.85
C GLY A 322 -6.10 2.56 -5.04
N THR A 323 -6.37 3.13 -3.86
CA THR A 323 -7.52 2.76 -3.04
C THR A 323 -8.84 3.07 -3.74
N MET A 324 -8.97 4.25 -4.38
CA MET A 324 -10.17 4.60 -5.14
C MET A 324 -10.42 3.66 -6.33
N LYS A 325 -9.34 3.16 -6.98
CA LYS A 325 -9.42 2.10 -7.98
C LYS A 325 -10.02 0.83 -7.39
N ALA A 326 -9.48 0.35 -6.26
CA ALA A 326 -9.96 -0.87 -5.61
C ALA A 326 -11.42 -0.73 -5.14
N VAL A 327 -11.79 0.40 -4.54
CA VAL A 327 -13.16 0.70 -4.09
C VAL A 327 -14.16 0.64 -5.25
N ALA A 328 -13.82 1.25 -6.38
CA ALA A 328 -14.67 1.28 -7.57
C ALA A 328 -14.86 -0.12 -8.18
N GLU A 329 -13.79 -0.92 -8.26
CA GLU A 329 -13.82 -2.28 -8.80
C GLU A 329 -14.51 -3.28 -7.86
N LEU A 330 -14.33 -3.14 -6.53
CA LEU A 330 -15.04 -3.91 -5.51
C LEU A 330 -16.51 -3.52 -5.36
N GLN A 331 -16.92 -2.38 -5.89
CA GLN A 331 -18.28 -1.82 -5.78
C GLN A 331 -18.76 -1.73 -4.31
N LEU A 332 -17.90 -1.20 -3.43
CA LEU A 332 -18.22 -1.10 -2.00
C LEU A 332 -19.48 -0.23 -1.77
N PRO A 333 -20.36 -0.57 -0.80
CA PRO A 333 -21.58 0.17 -0.53
C PRO A 333 -21.36 1.44 0.32
N LEU A 334 -20.26 2.15 0.11
CA LEU A 334 -19.83 3.32 0.89
C LEU A 334 -19.69 4.56 0.01
N ASN A 335 -19.93 5.74 0.55
CA ASN A 335 -19.52 6.99 -0.08
C ASN A 335 -18.04 7.26 0.24
N VAL A 336 -17.19 7.33 -0.76
CA VAL A 336 -15.76 7.58 -0.57
C VAL A 336 -15.32 8.78 -1.41
N LEU A 337 -14.60 9.71 -0.76
CA LEU A 337 -14.03 10.89 -1.36
C LEU A 337 -12.50 10.80 -1.28
N GLY A 338 -11.83 10.71 -2.43
CA GLY A 338 -10.38 10.79 -2.53
C GLY A 338 -9.95 12.23 -2.82
N ILE A 339 -9.09 12.80 -2.00
CA ILE A 339 -8.61 14.18 -2.12
C ILE A 339 -7.08 14.13 -2.21
N ILE A 340 -6.53 14.65 -3.31
CA ILE A 340 -5.11 14.58 -3.59
C ILE A 340 -4.62 15.99 -3.96
N PRO A 341 -4.19 16.79 -2.96
CA PRO A 341 -3.46 18.02 -3.24
C PRO A 341 -2.09 17.66 -3.81
N ALA A 342 -1.81 18.12 -5.05
CA ALA A 342 -0.59 17.79 -5.78
C ALA A 342 0.21 19.07 -6.08
N ALA A 343 1.47 19.10 -5.65
CA ALA A 343 2.39 20.20 -5.88
C ALA A 343 3.82 19.69 -6.10
N GLU A 344 4.68 20.55 -6.58
CA GLU A 344 6.12 20.32 -6.70
C GLU A 344 6.84 21.41 -5.90
N ASN A 345 7.67 21.02 -4.91
CA ASN A 345 8.34 21.95 -4.01
C ASN A 345 9.75 22.27 -4.50
N LEU A 346 9.90 23.40 -5.18
CA LEU A 346 11.16 23.81 -5.80
C LEU A 346 11.56 25.25 -5.41
N PRO A 347 12.87 25.55 -5.27
CA PRO A 347 13.36 26.92 -5.09
C PRO A 347 13.33 27.68 -6.41
N SER A 348 12.83 28.92 -6.38
CA SER A 348 12.88 29.87 -7.49
C SER A 348 12.61 31.29 -6.99
N GLY A 349 12.62 32.25 -7.87
CA GLY A 349 12.25 33.64 -7.55
C GLY A 349 10.79 33.84 -7.13
N SER A 350 9.92 32.87 -7.38
CA SER A 350 8.50 32.90 -7.00
C SER A 350 8.15 31.97 -5.83
N SER A 351 9.12 31.24 -5.27
CA SER A 351 8.87 30.31 -4.17
C SER A 351 8.45 31.02 -2.89
N TYR A 352 7.58 30.39 -2.10
CA TYR A 352 7.31 30.82 -0.73
C TYR A 352 8.57 30.65 0.14
N ARG A 353 8.65 31.41 1.23
CA ARG A 353 9.88 31.58 2.01
C ARG A 353 9.64 31.38 3.51
N PRO A 354 10.65 31.00 4.27
CA PRO A 354 10.60 31.18 5.72
C PRO A 354 10.29 32.63 6.10
N GLY A 355 9.31 32.82 7.01
CA GLY A 355 8.76 34.11 7.40
C GLY A 355 7.49 34.52 6.67
N ASP A 356 7.12 33.90 5.55
CA ASP A 356 5.85 34.16 4.87
C ASP A 356 4.67 33.65 5.74
N ILE A 357 3.55 34.40 5.72
CA ILE A 357 2.29 33.99 6.36
C ILE A 357 1.30 33.57 5.29
N ILE A 358 0.82 32.34 5.36
CA ILE A 358 -0.09 31.74 4.38
C ILE A 358 -1.48 31.61 5.00
N THR A 359 -2.49 32.16 4.33
CA THR A 359 -3.90 31.90 4.67
C THR A 359 -4.35 30.61 3.99
N THR A 360 -4.76 29.62 4.76
CA THR A 360 -5.21 28.32 4.28
C THR A 360 -6.69 28.32 3.88
N PHE A 361 -7.16 27.24 3.25
CA PHE A 361 -8.58 27.07 2.87
C PHE A 361 -9.56 27.18 4.05
N SER A 362 -9.15 26.84 5.26
CA SER A 362 -9.95 27.01 6.47
C SER A 362 -10.08 28.46 6.94
N GLY A 363 -9.28 29.36 6.40
CA GLY A 363 -9.11 30.74 6.87
C GLY A 363 -8.04 30.92 7.95
N LYS A 364 -7.51 29.83 8.53
CA LYS A 364 -6.39 29.89 9.48
C LYS A 364 -5.13 30.35 8.77
N THR A 365 -4.33 31.14 9.50
CA THR A 365 -3.03 31.62 9.04
C THR A 365 -1.90 30.75 9.56
N VAL A 366 -0.90 30.49 8.71
CA VAL A 366 0.28 29.68 9.06
C VAL A 366 1.55 30.45 8.74
N GLU A 367 2.38 30.67 9.73
CA GLU A 367 3.75 31.15 9.59
C GLU A 367 4.62 30.01 9.04
N VAL A 368 5.25 30.24 7.90
CA VAL A 368 6.23 29.31 7.32
C VAL A 368 7.56 29.52 8.01
N GLN A 369 8.06 28.55 8.77
CA GLN A 369 9.40 28.59 9.34
C GLN A 369 10.39 27.70 8.60
N ASN A 370 9.87 26.70 7.87
CA ASN A 370 10.66 25.79 7.05
C ASN A 370 9.85 25.37 5.81
N THR A 371 10.38 25.61 4.62
CA THR A 371 9.71 25.22 3.38
C THR A 371 9.82 23.71 3.07
N ASP A 372 10.66 22.95 3.80
CA ASP A 372 10.75 21.48 3.76
C ASP A 372 9.68 20.81 4.66
N ALA A 373 8.78 21.59 5.25
CA ALA A 373 7.57 21.13 5.92
C ALA A 373 6.32 21.41 5.04
N GLU A 374 6.41 21.15 3.76
CA GLU A 374 5.46 21.44 2.68
C GLU A 374 4.26 20.49 2.67
N GLY A 375 4.50 19.21 3.02
CA GLY A 375 3.47 18.17 3.00
C GLY A 375 2.26 18.53 3.87
N ARG A 376 2.50 19.05 5.08
CA ARG A 376 1.43 19.49 5.97
C ARG A 376 0.73 20.76 5.47
N MET A 377 1.42 21.62 4.68
CA MET A 377 0.82 22.80 4.07
C MET A 377 -0.18 22.45 2.98
N ILE A 378 0.13 21.46 2.12
CA ILE A 378 -0.85 21.00 1.12
C ILE A 378 -1.98 20.19 1.75
N LEU A 379 -1.69 19.40 2.80
CA LEU A 379 -2.68 18.59 3.48
C LEU A 379 -3.69 19.43 4.27
N CYS A 380 -3.30 20.56 4.86
CA CYS A 380 -4.23 21.41 5.62
C CYS A 380 -5.40 21.91 4.74
N ASP A 381 -5.16 22.22 3.48
CA ASP A 381 -6.22 22.58 2.52
C ASP A 381 -7.08 21.34 2.15
N GLY A 382 -6.44 20.16 1.97
CA GLY A 382 -7.12 18.91 1.67
C GLY A 382 -8.06 18.47 2.80
N LEU A 383 -7.57 18.50 4.04
CA LEU A 383 -8.35 18.17 5.24
C LEU A 383 -9.52 19.13 5.44
N SER A 384 -9.26 20.43 5.36
CA SER A 384 -10.31 21.44 5.48
C SER A 384 -11.35 21.35 4.35
N TYR A 385 -10.93 20.93 3.15
CA TYR A 385 -11.86 20.62 2.06
C TYR A 385 -12.74 19.42 2.39
N ALA A 386 -12.21 18.35 2.97
CA ALA A 386 -12.97 17.18 3.42
C ALA A 386 -14.02 17.57 4.48
N VAL A 387 -13.66 18.41 5.45
CA VAL A 387 -14.58 18.97 6.44
C VAL A 387 -15.72 19.73 5.76
N LYS A 388 -15.41 20.60 4.79
CA LYS A 388 -16.42 21.35 4.04
C LYS A 388 -17.34 20.48 3.18
N GLN A 389 -16.90 19.27 2.82
CA GLN A 389 -17.74 18.26 2.17
C GLN A 389 -18.59 17.42 3.16
N ASN A 390 -18.61 17.78 4.44
CA ASN A 390 -19.32 17.08 5.52
C ASN A 390 -18.92 15.60 5.64
N CYS A 391 -17.64 15.28 5.45
CA CYS A 391 -17.13 13.92 5.65
C CYS A 391 -17.09 13.60 7.15
N ASN A 392 -17.67 12.44 7.52
CA ASN A 392 -17.76 12.00 8.92
C ASN A 392 -16.44 11.43 9.44
N ILE A 393 -15.70 10.76 8.53
CA ILE A 393 -14.42 10.12 8.78
C ILE A 393 -13.42 10.67 7.77
N ILE A 394 -12.28 11.11 8.26
CA ILE A 394 -11.18 11.61 7.43
C ILE A 394 -9.93 10.81 7.78
N ILE A 395 -9.32 10.17 6.79
CA ILE A 395 -8.04 9.48 6.94
C ILE A 395 -7.06 10.14 5.99
N ASP A 396 -5.99 10.71 6.50
CA ASP A 396 -4.92 11.18 5.64
C ASP A 396 -3.69 10.27 5.68
N ILE A 397 -2.97 10.25 4.58
CA ILE A 397 -1.79 9.43 4.37
C ILE A 397 -0.69 10.22 3.69
N ALA A 398 0.50 10.23 4.29
CA ALA A 398 1.60 11.05 3.81
C ALA A 398 2.98 10.49 4.19
N THR A 399 3.95 10.64 3.32
CA THR A 399 5.38 10.65 3.63
C THR A 399 5.70 11.96 4.35
N LEU A 400 5.27 12.06 5.63
CA LEU A 400 5.21 13.37 6.27
C LEU A 400 6.51 13.75 6.97
N THR A 401 7.10 12.82 7.75
CA THR A 401 8.21 13.18 8.61
C THR A 401 9.35 12.16 8.60
N GLY A 402 10.57 12.66 8.43
CA GLY A 402 11.77 11.86 8.69
C GLY A 402 11.83 11.37 10.14
N ALA A 403 11.20 12.09 11.08
CA ALA A 403 11.12 11.72 12.49
C ALA A 403 10.34 10.40 12.70
N CYS A 404 9.28 10.14 11.93
CA CYS A 404 8.57 8.87 11.96
C CYS A 404 9.47 7.71 11.51
N ARG A 405 10.24 7.90 10.42
CA ARG A 405 11.22 6.91 9.95
C ARG A 405 12.33 6.66 10.99
N VAL A 406 12.78 7.68 11.69
CA VAL A 406 13.77 7.53 12.78
C VAL A 406 13.17 6.75 13.95
N ALA A 407 11.91 7.00 14.33
CA ALA A 407 11.26 6.35 15.47
C ALA A 407 10.86 4.89 15.19
N LEU A 408 10.30 4.59 14.01
CA LEU A 408 9.69 3.30 13.67
C LEU A 408 10.48 2.49 12.65
N GLY A 409 11.54 3.06 12.09
CA GLY A 409 12.35 2.44 11.05
C GLY A 409 11.57 2.25 9.74
N LYS A 410 11.85 1.12 9.06
CA LYS A 410 11.23 0.73 7.78
C LYS A 410 10.14 -0.34 7.95
N TYR A 411 9.64 -0.51 9.16
CA TYR A 411 8.81 -1.66 9.51
C TYR A 411 7.35 -1.32 9.73
N MET A 412 7.04 -0.10 10.17
CA MET A 412 5.70 0.33 10.54
C MET A 412 5.47 1.79 10.17
N ALA A 413 4.24 2.13 9.76
CA ALA A 413 3.80 3.50 9.64
C ALA A 413 3.38 4.06 11.01
N GLY A 414 3.53 5.36 11.22
CA GLY A 414 2.95 6.05 12.37
C GLY A 414 1.43 6.18 12.19
N LEU A 415 0.66 5.91 13.24
CA LEU A 415 -0.79 6.07 13.26
C LEU A 415 -1.19 7.02 14.39
N MET A 416 -1.73 8.18 14.07
CA MET A 416 -2.24 9.17 15.01
C MET A 416 -3.71 9.46 14.72
N GLY A 417 -4.45 10.00 15.69
CA GLY A 417 -5.84 10.37 15.48
C GLY A 417 -6.52 10.96 16.70
N ASN A 418 -7.80 11.30 16.52
CA ASN A 418 -8.64 11.91 17.54
C ASN A 418 -9.83 11.02 17.97
N ASP A 419 -9.95 9.78 17.44
CA ASP A 419 -11.04 8.85 17.76
C ASP A 419 -10.46 7.43 17.96
N ASP A 420 -10.56 6.91 19.20
CA ASP A 420 -10.00 5.60 19.57
C ASP A 420 -10.63 4.45 18.80
N LYS A 421 -11.90 4.56 18.43
CA LYS A 421 -12.58 3.53 17.63
C LYS A 421 -12.01 3.46 16.23
N LEU A 422 -11.76 4.60 15.59
CA LEU A 422 -11.14 4.67 14.27
C LEU A 422 -9.72 4.12 14.30
N ILE A 423 -8.93 4.50 15.32
CA ILE A 423 -7.57 3.97 15.52
C ILE A 423 -7.60 2.43 15.62
N LYS A 424 -8.51 1.89 16.44
CA LYS A 424 -8.68 0.44 16.59
C LYS A 424 -9.08 -0.26 15.30
N GLN A 425 -9.98 0.33 14.53
CA GLN A 425 -10.40 -0.21 13.24
C GLN A 425 -9.26 -0.23 12.22
N LEU A 426 -8.43 0.81 12.19
CA LEU A 426 -7.23 0.87 11.34
C LEU A 426 -6.16 -0.14 11.78
N GLN A 427 -5.99 -0.38 13.08
CA GLN A 427 -5.11 -1.44 13.59
C GLN A 427 -5.58 -2.83 13.14
N THR A 428 -6.89 -3.11 13.21
CA THR A 428 -7.47 -4.36 12.70
C THR A 428 -7.23 -4.51 11.18
N ALA A 429 -7.45 -3.43 10.42
CA ALA A 429 -7.17 -3.43 8.99
C ALA A 429 -5.67 -3.65 8.67
N ALA A 430 -4.78 -3.17 9.52
CA ALA A 430 -3.34 -3.40 9.41
C ALA A 430 -2.98 -4.88 9.65
N GLU A 431 -3.60 -5.54 10.64
CA GLU A 431 -3.46 -6.99 10.85
C GLU A 431 -3.88 -7.78 9.60
N ASP A 432 -5.07 -7.50 9.07
CA ASP A 432 -5.66 -8.22 7.94
C ASP A 432 -4.89 -7.98 6.64
N SER A 433 -4.42 -6.75 6.41
CA SER A 433 -3.68 -6.36 5.20
C SER A 433 -2.20 -6.71 5.25
N GLY A 434 -1.61 -6.88 6.44
CA GLY A 434 -0.17 -7.04 6.66
C GLY A 434 0.63 -5.73 6.46
N GLU A 435 -0.05 -4.57 6.34
CA GLU A 435 0.58 -3.25 6.32
C GLU A 435 0.59 -2.67 7.73
N LYS A 436 1.74 -2.78 8.40
CA LYS A 436 1.86 -2.55 9.83
C LYS A 436 1.80 -1.09 10.22
N VAL A 437 1.12 -0.79 11.32
CA VAL A 437 1.03 0.55 11.91
C VAL A 437 1.37 0.52 13.38
N TRP A 438 1.83 1.65 13.92
CA TRP A 438 2.07 1.83 15.35
C TRP A 438 1.42 3.13 15.84
N PRO A 439 0.53 3.08 16.85
CA PRO A 439 -0.08 4.28 17.41
C PRO A 439 0.96 5.20 18.06
N MET A 440 0.86 6.50 17.74
CA MET A 440 1.71 7.54 18.29
C MET A 440 0.83 8.68 18.83
N PRO A 441 1.26 9.43 19.86
CA PRO A 441 0.47 10.51 20.43
C PRO A 441 0.43 11.74 19.49
N SER A 442 -0.67 12.51 19.59
CA SER A 442 -0.84 13.82 18.95
C SER A 442 -1.67 14.76 19.84
N GLY A 443 -1.38 14.75 21.14
CA GLY A 443 -2.11 15.51 22.18
C GLY A 443 -1.88 17.02 22.13
N ASP A 444 -2.47 17.71 23.10
CA ASP A 444 -2.47 19.17 23.16
C ASP A 444 -1.08 19.76 23.41
N GLU A 445 -0.19 19.01 24.06
CA GLU A 445 1.21 19.41 24.29
C GLU A 445 1.92 19.67 22.95
N TYR A 446 1.75 18.78 21.98
CA TYR A 446 2.33 18.93 20.64
C TYR A 446 1.63 20.06 19.84
N ALA A 447 0.33 20.28 20.05
CA ALA A 447 -0.40 21.37 19.43
C ALA A 447 0.07 22.75 19.94
N GLN A 448 0.46 22.88 21.23
CA GLN A 448 1.03 24.11 21.77
C GLN A 448 2.34 24.49 21.07
N GLU A 449 3.17 23.50 20.70
CA GLU A 449 4.41 23.76 19.96
C GLU A 449 4.18 24.33 18.56
N MET A 450 2.98 24.18 18.00
CA MET A 450 2.62 24.67 16.66
C MET A 450 2.05 26.10 16.67
N LYS A 451 1.88 26.72 17.85
CA LYS A 451 1.42 28.12 17.94
C LYS A 451 2.48 29.09 17.46
N SER A 452 2.08 30.09 16.66
CA SER A 452 2.91 31.22 16.25
C SER A 452 2.67 32.43 17.14
N LYS A 453 3.59 33.38 17.12
CA LYS A 453 3.42 34.70 17.73
C LYS A 453 2.79 35.73 16.77
N ILE A 454 2.80 35.46 15.46
CA ILE A 454 2.40 36.39 14.40
C ILE A 454 1.35 35.81 13.45
N ALA A 455 0.97 34.55 13.64
CA ALA A 455 -0.08 33.85 12.90
C ALA A 455 -0.82 32.91 13.87
N ASP A 456 -1.87 32.20 13.42
CA ASP A 456 -2.56 31.21 14.25
C ASP A 456 -1.65 30.03 14.57
N LEU A 457 -0.90 29.59 13.57
CA LEU A 457 0.00 28.42 13.64
C LEU A 457 1.35 28.75 12.99
N LYS A 458 2.35 27.90 13.25
CA LYS A 458 3.58 27.80 12.46
C LYS A 458 3.71 26.38 11.91
N ASN A 459 4.39 26.23 10.77
CA ASN A 459 4.43 24.93 10.09
C ASN A 459 5.47 23.94 10.64
N ILE A 460 6.26 24.31 11.64
CA ILE A 460 7.26 23.44 12.31
C ILE A 460 7.25 23.66 13.82
N GLY A 461 7.33 22.57 14.59
CA GLY A 461 7.52 22.58 16.04
C GLY A 461 9.00 22.63 16.41
N SER A 462 9.32 22.17 17.63
CA SER A 462 10.70 21.96 18.06
C SER A 462 11.36 20.82 17.25
N LYS A 463 12.67 20.63 17.43
CA LYS A 463 13.39 19.50 16.78
C LYS A 463 12.99 18.12 17.31
N TRP A 464 12.21 18.07 18.40
CA TRP A 464 11.80 16.84 19.05
C TRP A 464 10.37 16.47 18.67
N GLY A 465 10.05 15.16 18.70
CA GLY A 465 8.69 14.69 18.46
C GLY A 465 8.10 15.07 17.09
N GLY A 466 8.92 15.21 16.05
CA GLY A 466 8.50 15.75 14.75
C GLY A 466 7.31 15.04 14.11
N ALA A 467 7.14 13.73 14.31
CA ALA A 467 5.96 12.99 13.85
C ALA A 467 4.70 13.44 14.60
N CYS A 468 4.80 13.58 15.92
CA CYS A 468 3.69 13.98 16.78
C CYS A 468 3.27 15.44 16.54
N THR A 469 4.24 16.36 16.39
CA THR A 469 3.96 17.77 16.07
C THR A 469 3.38 17.93 14.66
N GLY A 470 3.85 17.11 13.69
CA GLY A 470 3.27 17.05 12.36
C GLY A 470 1.79 16.67 12.37
N ALA A 471 1.46 15.59 13.08
CA ALA A 471 0.08 15.15 13.27
C ALA A 471 -0.75 16.19 14.05
N ALA A 472 -0.19 16.81 15.10
CA ALA A 472 -0.86 17.84 15.88
C ALA A 472 -1.17 19.10 15.05
N PHE A 473 -0.31 19.45 14.07
CA PHE A 473 -0.61 20.49 13.10
C PHE A 473 -1.81 20.11 12.23
N LEU A 474 -1.82 18.90 11.64
CA LEU A 474 -2.90 18.43 10.78
C LEU A 474 -4.25 18.38 11.51
N ARG A 475 -4.25 17.96 12.78
CA ARG A 475 -5.43 17.94 13.64
C ARG A 475 -6.15 19.29 13.75
N GLN A 476 -5.45 20.42 13.53
CA GLN A 476 -6.07 21.74 13.56
C GLN A 476 -7.03 22.00 12.40
N PHE A 477 -7.04 21.14 11.37
CA PHE A 477 -7.77 21.34 10.10
C PHE A 477 -8.87 20.30 9.85
N VAL A 478 -9.18 19.44 10.84
CA VAL A 478 -10.17 18.35 10.69
C VAL A 478 -11.52 18.63 11.34
N GLY A 479 -11.65 19.77 12.04
CA GLY A 479 -12.89 20.11 12.76
C GLY A 479 -13.32 19.02 13.73
N ASP A 480 -14.61 18.70 13.74
CA ASP A 480 -15.21 17.67 14.61
C ASP A 480 -15.25 16.27 13.96
N ALA A 481 -14.67 16.11 12.76
CA ALA A 481 -14.63 14.82 12.09
C ALA A 481 -13.76 13.82 12.85
N LYS A 482 -14.12 12.54 12.81
CA LYS A 482 -13.25 11.45 13.24
C LYS A 482 -12.08 11.39 12.28
N TRP A 483 -10.87 11.52 12.82
CA TRP A 483 -9.68 11.66 12.02
C TRP A 483 -8.57 10.70 12.43
N ALA A 484 -7.86 10.20 11.41
CA ALA A 484 -6.61 9.48 11.56
C ALA A 484 -5.59 9.92 10.52
N HIS A 485 -4.33 9.98 10.94
CA HIS A 485 -3.15 10.25 10.11
C HIS A 485 -2.26 9.01 10.03
N LEU A 486 -1.84 8.66 8.81
CA LEU A 486 -0.86 7.62 8.53
C LEU A 486 0.43 8.28 8.02
N ASP A 487 1.47 8.34 8.88
CA ASP A 487 2.81 8.78 8.47
C ASP A 487 3.60 7.59 7.91
N ILE A 488 3.73 7.56 6.58
CA ILE A 488 4.33 6.44 5.84
C ILE A 488 5.77 6.69 5.41
N ALA A 489 6.44 7.72 5.90
CA ALA A 489 7.79 8.10 5.49
C ALA A 489 8.88 7.01 5.70
N GLY A 490 8.59 5.98 6.49
CA GLY A 490 9.50 4.84 6.70
C GLY A 490 9.19 3.61 5.87
N VAL A 491 7.96 3.49 5.34
CA VAL A 491 7.43 2.25 4.75
C VAL A 491 7.04 2.38 3.27
N ASP A 492 7.22 3.54 2.68
CA ASP A 492 6.83 3.88 1.31
C ASP A 492 7.72 3.24 0.24
N VAL A 493 8.95 2.81 0.59
CA VAL A 493 9.96 2.30 -0.33
C VAL A 493 10.72 1.09 0.21
N PHE A 494 11.09 0.19 -0.69
CA PHE A 494 12.10 -0.84 -0.48
C PHE A 494 13.41 -0.40 -1.12
N ASP A 495 14.43 -0.14 -0.32
CA ASP A 495 15.74 0.33 -0.80
C ASP A 495 16.49 -0.76 -1.61
N LYS A 496 16.11 -2.02 -1.46
CA LYS A 496 16.67 -3.17 -2.17
C LYS A 496 15.59 -4.21 -2.42
N ALA A 497 15.75 -4.97 -3.48
CA ALA A 497 14.94 -6.17 -3.69
C ALA A 497 15.13 -7.16 -2.54
N THR A 498 14.04 -7.82 -2.15
CA THR A 498 14.03 -8.89 -1.14
C THR A 498 13.58 -10.20 -1.77
N GLU A 499 13.50 -11.27 -0.98
CA GLU A 499 12.94 -12.57 -1.41
C GLU A 499 11.46 -12.47 -1.79
N PHE A 500 10.79 -11.36 -1.45
CA PHE A 500 9.35 -11.19 -1.60
C PHE A 500 8.97 -10.09 -2.60
N THR A 501 9.86 -9.15 -2.91
CA THR A 501 9.51 -7.98 -3.74
C THR A 501 10.72 -7.40 -4.47
N ALA A 502 10.43 -6.66 -5.53
CA ALA A 502 11.40 -5.79 -6.20
C ALA A 502 11.65 -4.51 -5.37
N GLU A 503 12.79 -3.88 -5.62
CA GLU A 503 13.13 -2.53 -5.17
C GLU A 503 12.12 -1.47 -5.64
N GLY A 504 12.05 -0.34 -4.94
CA GLY A 504 11.19 0.80 -5.26
C GLY A 504 9.96 0.88 -4.39
N SER A 505 8.93 1.57 -4.86
CA SER A 505 7.70 1.83 -4.10
C SER A 505 7.07 0.56 -3.54
N SER A 506 6.68 0.60 -2.27
CA SER A 506 5.96 -0.48 -1.59
C SER A 506 4.47 -0.52 -1.95
N GLY A 507 3.90 0.60 -2.38
CA GLY A 507 2.45 0.79 -2.53
C GLY A 507 1.71 0.72 -1.20
N PHE A 508 2.39 1.02 -0.09
CA PHE A 508 1.80 1.04 1.25
C PHE A 508 0.58 1.95 1.32
N GLY A 509 -0.42 1.51 2.05
CA GLY A 509 -1.69 2.20 2.24
C GLY A 509 -2.81 1.66 1.34
N VAL A 510 -2.53 1.17 0.15
CA VAL A 510 -3.58 0.64 -0.75
C VAL A 510 -4.29 -0.56 -0.14
N ARG A 511 -3.56 -1.54 0.38
CA ARG A 511 -4.14 -2.72 1.04
C ARG A 511 -4.83 -2.34 2.33
N LEU A 512 -4.18 -1.54 3.17
CA LEU A 512 -4.69 -1.12 4.48
C LEU A 512 -5.99 -0.34 4.35
N LEU A 513 -6.01 0.72 3.53
CA LEU A 513 -7.18 1.57 3.35
C LEU A 513 -8.33 0.81 2.68
N THR A 514 -8.03 -0.03 1.67
CA THR A 514 -9.06 -0.87 1.05
C THR A 514 -9.63 -1.87 2.06
N THR A 515 -8.79 -2.50 2.89
CA THR A 515 -9.22 -3.43 3.93
C THR A 515 -10.09 -2.73 4.98
N TYR A 516 -9.67 -1.54 5.44
CA TYR A 516 -10.48 -0.72 6.34
C TYR A 516 -11.87 -0.44 5.78
N LEU A 517 -11.95 -0.02 4.51
CA LEU A 517 -13.24 0.27 3.87
C LEU A 517 -14.09 -0.98 3.67
N MET A 518 -13.49 -2.12 3.36
CA MET A 518 -14.20 -3.41 3.30
C MET A 518 -14.77 -3.80 4.66
N ASN A 519 -13.96 -3.72 5.71
CA ASN A 519 -14.39 -4.03 7.08
C ASN A 519 -15.49 -3.07 7.56
N LEU A 520 -15.41 -1.78 7.20
CA LEU A 520 -16.44 -0.80 7.49
C LEU A 520 -17.75 -1.11 6.74
N ALA A 521 -17.69 -1.62 5.51
CA ALA A 521 -18.86 -1.99 4.72
C ALA A 521 -19.55 -3.28 5.20
N GLU A 522 -18.85 -4.13 5.97
CA GLU A 522 -19.36 -5.39 6.53
C GLU A 522 -19.83 -5.24 7.99
N SER A 523 -19.55 -4.08 8.66
CA SER A 523 -19.95 -3.79 10.06
C SER A 523 -21.36 -3.19 10.17
#